data_c5094983c6c68e471b22d3a839229520
#
_entry.id   c5094983c6c68e471b22d3a839229520
#
_cell.length_a   1.000
_cell.length_b   1.000
_cell.length_c   1.000
_cell.angle_alpha   90.00
_cell.angle_beta   90.00
_cell.angle_gamma   90.00
#
_symmetry.space_group_name_H-M   'P 1'
#
loop_
_entity.id
_entity.type
_entity.pdbx_description
1 polymer ?
#
loop_
_entity_poly.entity_id
_entity_poly.type
_entity_poly.pdbx_seq_one_letter_code
_entity_poly.pdbx_strand_id
1 'polypeptide(L)'
;IDENIKKQIILIEEKWFQERNGSSFSELIAERNIIHNAVENFEVLNMSGGLLYINNEPVAMTLASPISASVLDIHFEKSLAEPAKNGAYAAINQLFAQNCNSYEYLNREEDLGIPGLRKAKLSYKPDIILDKFSGILQKK
;
A
#
# COMPACT_ATOMS: atom_id res chain seq x y z
N ILE A 1 11.73 -8.26 -9.88
CA ILE A 1 10.36 -8.75 -10.22
C ILE A 1 10.24 -8.85 -11.74
N ASP A 2 9.52 -9.84 -12.26
CA ASP A 2 9.36 -10.00 -13.69
C ASP A 2 8.28 -9.08 -14.28
N GLU A 3 8.30 -8.92 -15.62
CA GLU A 3 7.37 -8.04 -16.32
C GLU A 3 5.91 -8.48 -16.23
N ASN A 4 5.63 -9.77 -16.00
CA ASN A 4 4.27 -10.26 -15.81
C ASN A 4 3.70 -9.80 -14.47
N ILE A 5 4.50 -9.86 -13.41
CA ILE A 5 4.12 -9.38 -12.07
C ILE A 5 3.90 -7.85 -12.10
N LYS A 6 4.79 -7.09 -12.75
CA LYS A 6 4.60 -5.64 -12.92
C LYS A 6 3.27 -5.32 -13.59
N LYS A 7 2.95 -6.00 -14.69
CA LYS A 7 1.67 -5.83 -15.39
C LYS A 7 0.46 -6.12 -14.51
N GLN A 8 0.54 -7.14 -13.65
CA GLN A 8 -0.56 -7.47 -12.75
C GLN A 8 -0.75 -6.43 -11.66
N ILE A 9 0.32 -5.86 -11.11
CA ILE A 9 0.25 -4.75 -10.15
C ILE A 9 -0.45 -3.55 -10.79
N ILE A 10 -0.01 -3.16 -11.99
CA ILE A 10 -0.59 -2.05 -12.73
C ILE A 10 -2.07 -2.31 -13.07
N LEU A 11 -2.41 -3.53 -13.45
CA LEU A 11 -3.80 -3.92 -13.74
C LEU A 11 -4.71 -3.75 -12.51
N ILE A 12 -4.25 -4.15 -11.31
CA ILE A 12 -5.02 -3.95 -10.06
C ILE A 12 -5.18 -2.46 -9.79
N GLU A 13 -4.10 -1.67 -9.93
CA GLU A 13 -4.14 -0.23 -9.72
C GLU A 13 -5.13 0.44 -10.67
N GLU A 14 -5.08 0.14 -11.96
CA GLU A 14 -5.98 0.70 -12.97
C GLU A 14 -7.46 0.38 -12.70
N LYS A 15 -7.77 -0.88 -12.38
CA LYS A 15 -9.13 -1.28 -12.02
C LYS A 15 -9.59 -0.56 -10.74
N TRP A 16 -8.75 -0.51 -9.72
CA TRP A 16 -9.02 0.18 -8.46
C TRP A 16 -9.30 1.68 -8.68
N PHE A 17 -8.49 2.34 -9.52
CA PHE A 17 -8.64 3.73 -9.90
C PHE A 17 -9.97 3.99 -10.63
N GLN A 18 -10.35 3.13 -11.57
CA GLN A 18 -11.62 3.20 -12.29
C GLN A 18 -12.82 3.03 -11.35
N GLU A 19 -12.79 2.03 -10.45
CA GLU A 19 -13.85 1.78 -9.47
C GLU A 19 -14.13 2.99 -8.55
N ARG A 20 -13.16 3.88 -8.36
CA ARG A 20 -13.26 5.08 -7.53
C ARG A 20 -13.45 6.37 -8.30
N ASN A 21 -13.72 6.30 -9.60
CA ASN A 21 -13.78 7.48 -10.48
C ASN A 21 -12.52 8.37 -10.31
N GLY A 22 -11.35 7.76 -10.22
CA GLY A 22 -10.10 8.41 -9.86
C GLY A 22 -9.70 9.59 -10.76
N SER A 23 -10.15 9.61 -12.02
CA SER A 23 -9.95 10.72 -12.93
C SER A 23 -10.57 12.05 -12.46
N SER A 24 -11.51 12.00 -11.52
CA SER A 24 -12.15 13.19 -10.93
C SER A 24 -11.37 13.78 -9.74
N PHE A 25 -10.29 13.12 -9.28
CA PHE A 25 -9.54 13.51 -8.09
C PHE A 25 -8.05 13.61 -8.39
N SER A 26 -7.49 14.81 -8.26
CA SER A 26 -6.06 15.08 -8.53
C SER A 26 -5.11 14.26 -7.68
N GLU A 27 -5.48 14.01 -6.41
CA GLU A 27 -4.67 13.22 -5.49
C GLU A 27 -4.56 11.75 -5.93
N LEU A 28 -5.65 11.16 -6.43
CA LEU A 28 -5.63 9.78 -6.94
C LEU A 28 -4.83 9.66 -8.23
N ILE A 29 -4.85 10.71 -9.07
CA ILE A 29 -4.00 10.77 -10.29
C ILE A 29 -2.51 10.83 -9.88
N ALA A 30 -2.18 11.66 -8.89
CA ALA A 30 -0.82 11.77 -8.39
C ALA A 30 -0.34 10.45 -7.78
N GLU A 31 -1.15 9.81 -6.93
CA GLU A 31 -0.85 8.51 -6.33
C GLU A 31 -0.63 7.43 -7.40
N ARG A 32 -1.48 7.36 -8.42
CA ARG A 32 -1.34 6.45 -9.55
C ARG A 32 0.02 6.61 -10.24
N ASN A 33 0.43 7.86 -10.53
CA ASN A 33 1.72 8.13 -11.16
C ASN A 33 2.89 7.68 -10.27
N ILE A 34 2.77 7.84 -8.95
CA ILE A 34 3.78 7.37 -7.99
C ILE A 34 3.87 5.85 -8.01
N ILE A 35 2.74 5.13 -8.02
CA ILE A 35 2.73 3.67 -8.10
C ILE A 35 3.37 3.18 -9.39
N HIS A 36 3.04 3.76 -10.55
CA HIS A 36 3.65 3.40 -11.82
C HIS A 36 5.17 3.60 -11.79
N ASN A 37 5.64 4.75 -11.30
CA ASN A 37 7.07 5.01 -11.15
C ASN A 37 7.75 4.03 -10.18
N ALA A 38 7.09 3.67 -9.09
CA ALA A 38 7.61 2.71 -8.13
C ALA A 38 7.76 1.30 -8.74
N VAL A 39 6.79 0.86 -9.54
CA VAL A 39 6.83 -0.44 -10.24
C VAL A 39 7.94 -0.47 -11.29
N GLU A 40 8.11 0.60 -12.07
CA GLU A 40 9.19 0.71 -13.05
C GLU A 40 10.59 0.68 -12.40
N ASN A 41 10.74 1.29 -11.23
CA ASN A 41 12.00 1.41 -10.50
C ASN A 41 12.10 0.43 -9.31
N PHE A 42 11.33 -0.65 -9.32
CA PHE A 42 11.15 -1.58 -8.20
C PHE A 42 12.47 -2.04 -7.58
N GLU A 43 13.42 -2.48 -8.40
CA GLU A 43 14.73 -2.96 -7.95
C GLU A 43 15.60 -1.82 -7.38
N VAL A 44 15.62 -0.67 -8.06
CA VAL A 44 16.41 0.50 -7.65
C VAL A 44 15.92 1.05 -6.32
N LEU A 45 14.60 1.03 -6.08
CA LEU A 45 13.96 1.46 -4.84
C LEU A 45 14.01 0.38 -3.75
N ASN A 46 14.63 -0.75 -4.01
CA ASN A 46 14.69 -1.90 -3.10
C ASN A 46 13.31 -2.29 -2.56
N MET A 47 12.32 -2.31 -3.44
CA MET A 47 10.95 -2.60 -3.06
C MET A 47 10.68 -4.07 -2.83
N SER A 48 9.69 -4.33 -2.00
CA SER A 48 9.04 -5.63 -1.79
C SER A 48 7.56 -5.50 -2.08
N GLY A 49 6.88 -6.60 -2.35
CA GLY A 49 5.45 -6.54 -2.58
C GLY A 49 4.79 -7.91 -2.53
N GLY A 50 3.47 -7.89 -2.58
CA GLY A 50 2.64 -9.08 -2.63
C GLY A 50 1.42 -8.89 -3.53
N LEU A 51 0.99 -9.98 -4.15
CA LEU A 51 -0.25 -10.08 -4.90
C LEU A 51 -1.16 -11.12 -4.25
N LEU A 52 -2.43 -10.80 -4.08
CA LEU A 52 -3.46 -11.73 -3.66
C LEU A 52 -4.25 -12.17 -4.88
N TYR A 53 -4.44 -13.48 -5.01
CA TYR A 53 -5.21 -14.08 -6.10
C TYR A 53 -6.48 -14.76 -5.56
N ILE A 54 -7.57 -14.62 -6.30
CA ILE A 54 -8.80 -15.40 -6.12
C ILE A 54 -9.12 -16.04 -7.47
N ASN A 55 -9.23 -17.37 -7.51
CA ASN A 55 -9.49 -18.13 -8.74
C ASN A 55 -8.50 -17.81 -9.88
N ASN A 56 -7.20 -17.68 -9.56
CA ASN A 56 -6.11 -17.29 -10.47
C ASN A 56 -6.18 -15.85 -11.03
N GLU A 57 -7.09 -15.02 -10.53
CA GLU A 57 -7.16 -13.60 -10.88
C GLU A 57 -6.51 -12.75 -9.78
N PRO A 58 -5.62 -11.80 -10.12
CA PRO A 58 -5.05 -10.90 -9.15
C PRO A 58 -6.08 -9.87 -8.70
N VAL A 59 -6.33 -9.77 -7.40
CA VAL A 59 -7.43 -8.96 -6.83
C VAL A 59 -6.98 -7.92 -5.82
N ALA A 60 -5.79 -8.08 -5.25
CA ALA A 60 -5.21 -7.08 -4.35
C ALA A 60 -3.69 -7.09 -4.46
N MET A 61 -3.08 -5.95 -4.13
CA MET A 61 -1.63 -5.76 -4.11
C MET A 61 -1.18 -5.00 -2.87
N THR A 62 0.07 -5.21 -2.48
CA THR A 62 0.81 -4.38 -1.52
C THR A 62 2.21 -4.11 -2.05
N LEU A 63 2.71 -2.89 -1.80
CA LEU A 63 4.08 -2.46 -2.14
C LEU A 63 4.71 -1.80 -0.92
N ALA A 64 5.95 -2.16 -0.65
CA ALA A 64 6.69 -1.75 0.53
C ALA A 64 8.17 -1.52 0.21
N SER A 65 8.86 -0.73 1.03
CA SER A 65 10.32 -0.62 0.99
C SER A 65 10.90 -0.46 2.40
N PRO A 66 12.16 -0.83 2.64
CA PRO A 66 12.76 -0.71 3.96
C PRO A 66 13.03 0.77 4.32
N ILE A 67 12.64 1.17 5.53
CA ILE A 67 13.09 2.42 6.15
C ILE A 67 14.41 2.20 6.88
N SER A 68 14.58 1.03 7.48
CA SER A 68 15.77 0.63 8.22
C SER A 68 15.97 -0.89 8.14
N ALA A 69 17.02 -1.40 8.76
CA ALA A 69 17.23 -2.85 8.84
C ALA A 69 16.13 -3.62 9.59
N SER A 70 15.36 -2.95 10.45
CA SER A 70 14.30 -3.57 11.26
C SER A 70 12.89 -3.13 10.91
N VAL A 71 12.70 -2.12 10.04
CA VAL A 71 11.39 -1.54 9.72
C VAL A 71 11.14 -1.55 8.22
N LEU A 72 10.08 -2.19 7.80
CA LEU A 72 9.55 -2.16 6.43
C LEU A 72 8.34 -1.22 6.39
N ASP A 73 8.31 -0.31 5.43
CA ASP A 73 7.21 0.65 5.23
C ASP A 73 6.27 0.19 4.12
N ILE A 74 5.00 0.05 4.42
CA ILE A 74 3.96 -0.31 3.46
C ILE A 74 3.38 0.97 2.86
N HIS A 75 3.83 1.32 1.66
CA HIS A 75 3.42 2.53 0.95
C HIS A 75 2.05 2.41 0.31
N PHE A 76 1.77 1.26 -0.31
CA PHE A 76 0.52 1.06 -1.04
C PHE A 76 -0.09 -0.29 -0.70
N GLU A 77 -1.40 -0.28 -0.47
CA GLU A 77 -2.19 -1.48 -0.31
C GLU A 77 -3.55 -1.23 -0.99
N LYS A 78 -3.83 -1.99 -2.04
CA LYS A 78 -5.04 -1.82 -2.85
C LYS A 78 -5.74 -3.14 -3.06
N SER A 79 -7.07 -3.11 -3.01
CA SER A 79 -7.93 -4.25 -3.33
C SER A 79 -9.11 -3.79 -4.18
N LEU A 80 -9.49 -4.60 -5.14
CA LEU A 80 -10.70 -4.40 -5.92
C LEU A 80 -11.95 -4.43 -5.01
N ALA A 81 -13.01 -3.73 -5.41
CA ALA A 81 -14.16 -3.45 -4.55
C ALA A 81 -14.87 -4.71 -4.01
N GLU A 82 -15.16 -5.70 -4.88
CA GLU A 82 -15.82 -6.94 -4.43
C GLU A 82 -14.95 -7.79 -3.50
N PRO A 83 -13.67 -8.11 -3.83
CA PRO A 83 -12.76 -8.75 -2.88
C PRO A 83 -12.59 -7.98 -1.56
N ALA A 84 -12.55 -6.64 -1.61
CA ALA A 84 -12.41 -5.80 -0.43
C ALA A 84 -13.57 -5.99 0.58
N LYS A 85 -14.81 -6.10 0.10
CA LYS A 85 -15.99 -6.39 0.95
C LYS A 85 -15.87 -7.75 1.67
N ASN A 86 -15.13 -8.67 1.08
CA ASN A 86 -14.92 -10.04 1.59
C ASN A 86 -13.57 -10.19 2.32
N GLY A 87 -12.95 -9.09 2.76
CA GLY A 87 -11.77 -9.10 3.63
C GLY A 87 -10.43 -9.18 2.92
N ALA A 88 -10.35 -8.90 1.60
CA ALA A 88 -9.09 -8.99 0.86
C ALA A 88 -8.00 -8.05 1.40
N TYR A 89 -8.35 -6.85 1.92
CA TYR A 89 -7.38 -5.98 2.60
C TYR A 89 -6.77 -6.66 3.84
N ALA A 90 -7.59 -7.28 4.68
CA ALA A 90 -7.08 -8.00 5.85
C ALA A 90 -6.23 -9.21 5.45
N ALA A 91 -6.65 -9.94 4.44
CA ALA A 91 -5.95 -11.11 3.94
C ALA A 91 -4.57 -10.75 3.37
N ILE A 92 -4.49 -9.77 2.46
CA ILE A 92 -3.19 -9.39 1.87
C ILE A 92 -2.24 -8.82 2.92
N ASN A 93 -2.76 -8.01 3.85
CA ASN A 93 -1.97 -7.47 4.94
C ASN A 93 -1.37 -8.59 5.82
N GLN A 94 -2.20 -9.53 6.27
CA GLN A 94 -1.75 -10.63 7.11
C GLN A 94 -0.75 -11.53 6.39
N LEU A 95 -1.05 -11.94 5.16
CA LEU A 95 -0.19 -12.83 4.38
C LEU A 95 1.14 -12.15 4.03
N PHE A 96 1.13 -10.87 3.71
CA PHE A 96 2.37 -10.13 3.46
C PHE A 96 3.21 -10.03 4.73
N ALA A 97 2.61 -9.66 5.87
CA ALA A 97 3.30 -9.59 7.15
C ALA A 97 3.95 -10.92 7.54
N GLN A 98 3.28 -12.04 7.33
CA GLN A 98 3.82 -13.38 7.60
C GLN A 98 5.04 -13.73 6.75
N ASN A 99 5.23 -13.06 5.62
CA ASN A 99 6.38 -13.27 4.73
C ASN A 99 7.52 -12.26 4.96
N CYS A 100 7.33 -11.27 5.82
CA CYS A 100 8.32 -10.21 6.11
C CYS A 100 9.15 -10.50 7.37
N ASN A 101 9.52 -11.76 7.61
CA ASN A 101 10.19 -12.22 8.85
C ASN A 101 11.57 -11.61 9.10
N SER A 102 12.16 -10.92 8.15
CA SER A 102 13.43 -10.21 8.30
C SER A 102 13.28 -8.84 8.98
N TYR A 103 12.05 -8.35 9.12
CA TYR A 103 11.75 -7.08 9.76
C TYR A 103 11.03 -7.29 11.09
N GLU A 104 11.38 -6.49 12.08
CA GLU A 104 10.76 -6.50 13.40
C GLU A 104 9.41 -5.77 13.39
N TYR A 105 9.34 -4.69 12.59
CA TYR A 105 8.13 -3.86 12.47
C TYR A 105 7.73 -3.63 11.02
N LEU A 106 6.41 -3.58 10.81
CA LEU A 106 5.79 -3.07 9.59
C LEU A 106 5.16 -1.71 9.90
N ASN A 107 5.68 -0.66 9.31
CA ASN A 107 5.03 0.65 9.36
C ASN A 107 3.91 0.71 8.31
N ARG A 108 2.76 1.22 8.69
CA ARG A 108 1.59 1.34 7.80
C ARG A 108 1.22 2.79 7.53
N GLU A 109 2.18 3.68 7.68
CA GLU A 109 2.03 5.10 7.45
C GLU A 109 0.85 5.76 8.20
N GLU A 110 0.45 6.95 7.79
CA GLU A 110 -0.58 7.73 8.46
C GLU A 110 -2.00 7.41 7.97
N ASP A 111 -2.99 7.83 8.75
CA ASP A 111 -4.42 7.71 8.42
C ASP A 111 -4.99 8.96 7.74
N LEU A 112 -4.16 9.96 7.46
CA LEU A 112 -4.51 11.25 6.84
C LEU A 112 -5.67 11.97 7.53
N GLY A 113 -5.97 11.65 8.80
CA GLY A 113 -7.12 12.18 9.52
C GLY A 113 -8.47 11.64 9.06
N ILE A 114 -8.49 10.62 8.19
CA ILE A 114 -9.72 10.01 7.67
C ILE A 114 -10.25 8.99 8.69
N PRO A 115 -11.45 9.20 9.29
CA PRO A 115 -11.95 8.34 10.37
C PRO A 115 -12.07 6.86 9.99
N GLY A 116 -12.50 6.58 8.76
CA GLY A 116 -12.60 5.20 8.26
C GLY A 116 -11.25 4.51 8.15
N LEU A 117 -10.23 5.22 7.68
CA LEU A 117 -8.87 4.70 7.54
C LEU A 117 -8.23 4.49 8.92
N ARG A 118 -8.42 5.43 9.84
CA ARG A 118 -7.99 5.30 11.25
C ARG A 118 -8.61 4.06 11.90
N LYS A 119 -9.92 3.89 11.77
CA LYS A 119 -10.63 2.71 12.30
C LYS A 119 -10.06 1.41 11.73
N ALA A 120 -9.81 1.36 10.43
CA ALA A 120 -9.22 0.19 9.77
C ALA A 120 -7.81 -0.09 10.32
N LYS A 121 -6.93 0.91 10.41
CA LYS A 121 -5.56 0.73 10.95
C LYS A 121 -5.57 0.31 12.43
N LEU A 122 -6.40 0.90 13.26
CA LEU A 122 -6.54 0.52 14.68
C LEU A 122 -7.11 -0.90 14.86
N SER A 123 -7.90 -1.41 13.92
CA SER A 123 -8.44 -2.77 13.99
C SER A 123 -7.35 -3.87 13.93
N TYR A 124 -6.18 -3.54 13.42
CA TYR A 124 -5.00 -4.44 13.43
C TYR A 124 -4.26 -4.46 14.77
N LYS A 125 -4.73 -3.67 15.77
CA LYS A 125 -4.12 -3.59 17.12
C LYS A 125 -2.63 -3.30 17.05
N PRO A 126 -2.23 -2.13 16.53
CA PRO A 126 -0.82 -1.78 16.39
C PRO A 126 -0.11 -1.77 17.74
N ASP A 127 1.11 -2.31 17.80
CA ASP A 127 1.95 -2.29 19.00
C ASP A 127 2.44 -0.89 19.32
N ILE A 128 2.69 -0.08 18.28
CA ILE A 128 3.23 1.29 18.39
C ILE A 128 2.37 2.23 17.54
N ILE A 129 1.99 3.36 18.13
CA ILE A 129 1.38 4.48 17.43
C ILE A 129 2.32 5.68 17.57
N LEU A 130 2.82 6.17 16.43
CA LEU A 130 3.73 7.31 16.39
C LEU A 130 2.97 8.59 16.07
N ASP A 131 3.27 9.66 16.81
CA ASP A 131 2.82 11.01 16.46
C ASP A 131 3.68 11.56 15.33
N LYS A 132 3.05 12.12 14.30
CA LYS A 132 3.71 12.78 13.18
C LYS A 132 3.58 14.30 13.33
N PHE A 133 4.69 14.99 13.20
CA PHE A 133 4.76 16.45 13.36
C PHE A 133 5.16 17.11 12.03
N SER A 134 4.54 18.25 11.72
CA SER A 134 4.94 19.10 10.59
C SER A 134 5.58 20.38 11.10
N GLY A 135 6.75 20.72 10.56
CA GLY A 135 7.44 21.96 10.83
C GLY A 135 7.32 22.94 9.66
N ILE A 136 6.99 24.21 9.93
CA ILE A 136 6.95 25.27 8.93
C ILE A 136 8.09 26.24 9.22
N LEU A 137 8.93 26.49 8.22
CA LEU A 137 10.00 27.47 8.31
C LEU A 137 9.38 28.87 8.31
N GLN A 138 9.52 29.62 9.40
CA GLN A 138 9.14 31.05 9.42
C GLN A 138 10.24 31.84 8.67
N LYS A 139 9.86 32.46 7.55
CA LYS A 139 10.74 33.47 6.93
C LYS A 139 10.81 34.67 7.86
N LYS A 140 12.04 35.02 8.31
CA LYS A 140 12.33 36.30 8.97
C LYS A 140 12.18 37.44 8.01
#